data_f80c4b7a8880ab94e55d2d5834d83297
#
_entry.id   f80c4b7a8880ab94e55d2d5834d83297
#
_cell.length_a   1.000
_cell.length_b   1.000
_cell.length_c   1.000
_cell.angle_alpha   90.00
_cell.angle_beta   90.00
_cell.angle_gamma   90.00
#
_symmetry.space_group_name_H-M   'P 1'
#
loop_
_entity.id
_entity.type
_entity.pdbx_description
1 polymer ?
#
loop_
_entity_poly.entity_id
_entity_poly.type
_entity_poly.pdbx_seq_one_letter_code
_entity_poly.pdbx_strand_id
1 'polypeptide(L)'
;MYKTFYKMGFVDFAKMMSRTKPRFSFNTIGLFTTDNAKMVAFYRDIFGFKTEWNGTDPNVEMTLGDSRVIMFPRDAFEQMTSQQYAYPNGVNGTVELSIDVPCFADVDKEYELAVSMGAKPVFAPTTEPWGQRTCYVADPEGNLIEISSFVKK
;
A
#
# COMPACT_ATOMS: atom_id res chain seq x y z
N MET A 1 -41.18 10.31 -11.65
CA MET A 1 -40.20 10.72 -10.62
C MET A 1 -40.42 9.85 -9.40
N TYR A 2 -39.76 8.69 -9.33
CA TYR A 2 -39.95 7.71 -8.25
C TYR A 2 -38.88 7.90 -7.20
N LYS A 3 -39.27 8.35 -6.01
CA LYS A 3 -38.45 8.33 -4.81
C LYS A 3 -38.51 6.91 -4.22
N THR A 4 -37.51 6.11 -4.45
CA THR A 4 -37.32 4.87 -3.70
C THR A 4 -36.67 5.24 -2.36
N PHE A 5 -37.50 5.44 -1.34
CA PHE A 5 -37.02 5.50 0.03
C PHE A 5 -36.71 4.07 0.47
N TYR A 6 -35.42 3.77 0.61
CA TYR A 6 -35.00 2.59 1.38
C TYR A 6 -35.52 2.75 2.80
N LYS A 7 -36.49 1.93 3.20
CA LYS A 7 -36.86 1.75 4.60
C LYS A 7 -35.71 1.05 5.32
N MET A 8 -34.71 1.78 5.76
CA MET A 8 -33.87 1.31 6.85
C MET A 8 -34.74 1.20 8.08
N GLY A 9 -34.86 0.00 8.67
CA GLY A 9 -35.67 -0.23 9.87
C GLY A 9 -35.17 0.66 11.01
N PHE A 10 -36.11 1.20 11.79
CA PHE A 10 -35.86 2.10 12.94
C PHE A 10 -34.84 1.49 13.94
N VAL A 11 -34.78 0.17 14.02
CA VAL A 11 -33.83 -0.59 14.86
C VAL A 11 -32.38 -0.47 14.35
N ASP A 12 -32.17 -0.39 13.02
CA ASP A 12 -30.82 -0.28 12.45
C ASP A 12 -30.26 1.13 12.60
N PHE A 13 -31.10 2.15 12.52
CA PHE A 13 -30.73 3.54 12.76
C PHE A 13 -30.33 3.79 14.21
N ALA A 14 -31.14 3.30 15.17
CA ALA A 14 -30.83 3.40 16.60
C ALA A 14 -29.53 2.64 16.97
N LYS A 15 -29.27 1.49 16.34
CA LYS A 15 -28.06 0.70 16.51
C LYS A 15 -26.81 1.39 15.92
N MET A 16 -26.98 2.15 14.83
CA MET A 16 -25.92 2.96 14.22
C MET A 16 -25.59 4.19 15.09
N MET A 17 -26.59 4.85 15.65
CA MET A 17 -26.41 6.04 16.51
C MET A 17 -25.93 5.71 17.93
N SER A 18 -26.07 4.47 18.40
CA SER A 18 -25.55 4.05 19.71
C SER A 18 -24.06 3.73 19.74
N ARG A 19 -23.37 3.80 18.59
CA ARG A 19 -21.91 3.61 18.53
C ARG A 19 -21.18 4.87 19.01
N THR A 20 -20.98 4.97 20.29
CA THR A 20 -20.26 6.09 20.93
C THR A 20 -18.74 6.05 20.77
N LYS A 21 -18.19 4.92 20.27
CA LYS A 21 -16.77 4.77 19.94
C LYS A 21 -16.60 3.91 18.67
N PRO A 22 -15.65 4.21 17.80
CA PRO A 22 -15.32 3.34 16.67
C PRO A 22 -14.90 1.96 17.18
N ARG A 23 -15.54 0.89 16.69
CA ARG A 23 -15.22 -0.50 17.05
C ARG A 23 -14.04 -1.05 16.27
N PHE A 24 -13.64 -0.34 15.23
CA PHE A 24 -12.60 -0.74 14.31
C PHE A 24 -11.52 0.33 14.25
N SER A 25 -10.27 -0.09 14.18
CA SER A 25 -9.13 0.75 13.85
C SER A 25 -8.42 0.15 12.64
N PHE A 26 -8.07 0.99 11.67
CA PHE A 26 -7.19 0.59 10.61
C PHE A 26 -5.75 0.59 11.14
N ASN A 27 -5.02 -0.50 10.98
CA ASN A 27 -3.73 -0.61 11.62
C ASN A 27 -2.61 -1.07 10.67
N THR A 28 -2.93 -1.78 9.56
CA THR A 28 -1.90 -2.32 8.69
C THR A 28 -2.44 -2.64 7.30
N ILE A 29 -1.55 -2.65 6.31
CA ILE A 29 -1.78 -3.20 4.98
C ILE A 29 -1.05 -4.53 4.88
N GLY A 30 -1.75 -5.58 4.43
CA GLY A 30 -1.17 -6.88 4.12
C GLY A 30 -0.78 -6.99 2.66
N LEU A 31 0.45 -7.40 2.37
CA LEU A 31 0.94 -7.73 1.04
C LEU A 31 1.15 -9.24 0.94
N PHE A 32 0.59 -9.85 -0.10
CA PHE A 32 0.75 -11.28 -0.36
C PHE A 32 1.89 -11.49 -1.34
N THR A 33 2.89 -12.27 -0.93
CA THR A 33 4.19 -12.34 -1.59
C THR A 33 4.53 -13.75 -2.06
N THR A 34 5.35 -13.85 -3.08
CA THR A 34 6.00 -15.09 -3.49
C THR A 34 7.43 -15.21 -2.96
N ASP A 35 8.07 -14.05 -2.65
CA ASP A 35 9.43 -13.95 -2.18
C ASP A 35 9.58 -12.83 -1.15
N ASN A 36 9.46 -13.19 0.13
CA ASN A 36 9.59 -12.23 1.23
C ASN A 36 10.97 -11.54 1.25
N ALA A 37 12.05 -12.27 0.98
CA ALA A 37 13.38 -11.71 1.04
C ALA A 37 13.58 -10.59 0.01
N LYS A 38 13.08 -10.79 -1.20
CA LYS A 38 13.11 -9.81 -2.27
C LYS A 38 12.24 -8.58 -1.95
N MET A 39 11.06 -8.81 -1.40
CA MET A 39 10.15 -7.73 -0.98
C MET A 39 10.73 -6.93 0.19
N VAL A 40 11.32 -7.60 1.19
CA VAL A 40 11.97 -6.94 2.32
C VAL A 40 13.14 -6.08 1.85
N ALA A 41 14.00 -6.62 0.99
CA ALA A 41 15.12 -5.85 0.43
C ALA A 41 14.63 -4.60 -0.31
N PHE A 42 13.58 -4.74 -1.13
CA PHE A 42 12.98 -3.63 -1.87
C PHE A 42 12.50 -2.51 -0.95
N TYR A 43 11.64 -2.81 0.02
CA TYR A 43 11.06 -1.79 0.91
C TYR A 43 12.09 -1.21 1.88
N ARG A 44 13.01 -2.02 2.39
CA ARG A 44 14.07 -1.58 3.29
C ARG A 44 15.09 -0.69 2.59
N ASP A 45 15.61 -1.16 1.44
CA ASP A 45 16.77 -0.54 0.82
C ASP A 45 16.40 0.68 -0.03
N ILE A 46 15.19 0.70 -0.63
CA ILE A 46 14.73 1.83 -1.43
C ILE A 46 13.97 2.86 -0.58
N PHE A 47 13.01 2.42 0.24
CA PHE A 47 12.11 3.32 0.95
C PHE A 47 12.43 3.49 2.44
N GLY A 48 13.45 2.79 2.96
CA GLY A 48 13.86 2.95 4.35
C GLY A 48 12.91 2.33 5.38
N PHE A 49 12.06 1.38 4.99
CA PHE A 49 11.25 0.62 5.93
C PHE A 49 12.14 -0.15 6.91
N LYS A 50 11.74 -0.18 8.17
CA LYS A 50 12.43 -0.91 9.24
C LYS A 50 11.76 -2.25 9.48
N THR A 51 12.56 -3.28 9.79
CA THR A 51 12.09 -4.62 10.14
C THR A 51 13.10 -5.32 11.03
N GLU A 52 12.60 -6.17 11.93
CA GLU A 52 13.38 -7.12 12.74
C GLU A 52 13.30 -8.55 12.16
N TRP A 53 12.88 -8.69 10.91
CA TRP A 53 12.75 -10.00 10.29
C TRP A 53 14.08 -10.75 10.22
N ASN A 54 14.09 -11.98 10.68
CA ASN A 54 15.28 -12.85 10.80
C ASN A 54 15.66 -13.60 9.52
N GLY A 55 14.91 -13.40 8.42
CA GLY A 55 15.13 -14.09 7.14
C GLY A 55 14.43 -15.44 7.00
N THR A 56 13.77 -15.95 8.03
CA THR A 56 13.17 -17.30 8.04
C THR A 56 11.70 -17.31 8.44
N ASP A 57 11.24 -16.36 9.25
CA ASP A 57 9.84 -16.29 9.64
C ASP A 57 8.92 -16.10 8.42
N PRO A 58 7.80 -16.83 8.36
CA PRO A 58 6.91 -16.76 7.20
C PRO A 58 6.26 -15.40 7.04
N ASN A 59 6.00 -14.70 8.14
CA ASN A 59 5.40 -13.37 8.12
C ASN A 59 6.46 -12.31 8.39
N VAL A 60 6.38 -11.19 7.68
CA VAL A 60 7.30 -10.07 7.85
C VAL A 60 6.50 -8.84 8.24
N GLU A 61 6.91 -8.19 9.33
CA GLU A 61 6.42 -6.86 9.69
C GLU A 61 7.46 -5.80 9.33
N MET A 62 7.00 -4.73 8.68
CA MET A 62 7.82 -3.57 8.33
C MET A 62 7.11 -2.28 8.69
N THR A 63 7.87 -1.26 9.09
CA THR A 63 7.33 0.05 9.50
C THR A 63 8.05 1.20 8.80
N LEU A 64 7.30 2.24 8.46
CA LEU A 64 7.82 3.53 8.01
C LEU A 64 7.03 4.63 8.75
N GLY A 65 7.68 5.35 9.68
CA GLY A 65 6.98 6.23 10.61
C GLY A 65 5.92 5.44 11.42
N ASP A 66 4.68 5.92 11.39
CA ASP A 66 3.54 5.27 12.04
C ASP A 66 2.83 4.25 11.12
N SER A 67 3.25 4.14 9.87
CA SER A 67 2.67 3.21 8.92
C SER A 67 3.27 1.81 9.08
N ARG A 68 2.40 0.81 8.90
CA ARG A 68 2.77 -0.60 9.07
C ARG A 68 2.33 -1.43 7.89
N VAL A 69 3.22 -2.26 7.40
CA VAL A 69 2.98 -3.24 6.35
C VAL A 69 3.32 -4.63 6.88
N ILE A 70 2.49 -5.62 6.58
CA ILE A 70 2.77 -7.03 6.87
C ILE A 70 2.81 -7.79 5.55
N MET A 71 3.82 -8.63 5.38
CA MET A 71 3.93 -9.52 4.22
C MET A 71 3.61 -10.95 4.62
N PHE A 72 2.80 -11.61 3.79
CA PHE A 72 2.39 -13.00 3.95
C PHE A 72 2.73 -13.79 2.70
N PRO A 73 3.38 -14.97 2.81
CA PRO A 73 3.51 -15.88 1.68
C PRO A 73 2.12 -16.31 1.16
N ARG A 74 1.94 -16.26 -0.16
CA ARG A 74 0.66 -16.60 -0.80
C ARG A 74 0.22 -18.01 -0.46
N ASP A 75 1.12 -18.97 -0.56
CA ASP A 75 0.88 -20.38 -0.26
C ASP A 75 0.49 -20.63 1.21
N ALA A 76 1.18 -19.98 2.15
CA ALA A 76 0.87 -20.08 3.57
C ALA A 76 -0.52 -19.49 3.89
N PHE A 77 -0.89 -18.38 3.25
CA PHE A 77 -2.20 -17.78 3.40
C PHE A 77 -3.32 -18.66 2.81
N GLU A 78 -3.10 -19.22 1.62
CA GLU A 78 -4.03 -20.15 0.99
C GLU A 78 -4.23 -21.41 1.82
N GLN A 79 -3.15 -21.95 2.37
CA GLN A 79 -3.24 -23.10 3.29
C GLN A 79 -4.02 -22.76 4.57
N MET A 80 -3.76 -21.61 5.17
CA MET A 80 -4.44 -21.17 6.39
C MET A 80 -5.94 -20.97 6.17
N THR A 81 -6.33 -20.40 5.03
CA THR A 81 -7.74 -20.13 4.71
C THR A 81 -8.45 -21.29 4.03
N SER A 82 -7.72 -22.32 3.60
CA SER A 82 -8.21 -23.42 2.77
C SER A 82 -8.91 -22.93 1.48
N GLN A 83 -8.39 -21.85 0.90
CA GLN A 83 -8.92 -21.22 -0.32
C GLN A 83 -7.77 -20.87 -1.26
N GLN A 84 -8.07 -20.83 -2.55
CA GLN A 84 -7.18 -20.29 -3.56
C GLN A 84 -7.62 -18.89 -3.96
N TYR A 85 -6.65 -18.01 -4.22
CA TYR A 85 -6.90 -16.63 -4.58
C TYR A 85 -6.32 -16.32 -5.97
N ALA A 86 -6.97 -15.41 -6.69
CA ALA A 86 -6.41 -14.85 -7.91
C ALA A 86 -5.44 -13.73 -7.55
N TYR A 87 -4.16 -13.94 -7.83
CA TYR A 87 -3.16 -12.90 -7.67
C TYR A 87 -2.87 -12.22 -9.01
N PRO A 88 -2.67 -10.90 -9.03
CA PRO A 88 -2.31 -10.19 -10.24
C PRO A 88 -0.99 -10.72 -10.83
N ASN A 89 -0.93 -10.74 -12.16
CA ASN A 89 0.29 -11.02 -12.89
C ASN A 89 0.77 -9.70 -13.56
N GLY A 90 1.88 -9.15 -13.09
CA GLY A 90 2.39 -7.86 -13.53
C GLY A 90 1.95 -6.71 -12.63
N VAL A 91 1.91 -5.49 -13.19
CA VAL A 91 1.55 -4.28 -12.43
C VAL A 91 0.10 -4.33 -11.99
N ASN A 92 -0.12 -4.14 -10.69
CA ASN A 92 -1.40 -4.27 -10.03
C ASN A 92 -1.97 -2.89 -9.70
N GLY A 93 -3.08 -2.51 -10.31
CA GLY A 93 -3.77 -1.24 -10.11
C GLY A 93 -4.93 -1.26 -9.11
N THR A 94 -5.02 -2.28 -8.25
CA THR A 94 -6.14 -2.40 -7.27
C THR A 94 -5.93 -1.53 -6.03
N VAL A 95 -4.68 -1.46 -5.55
CA VAL A 95 -4.27 -0.68 -4.38
C VAL A 95 -2.91 -0.07 -4.68
N GLU A 96 -2.66 1.11 -4.13
CA GLU A 96 -1.35 1.73 -4.12
C GLU A 96 -0.89 2.02 -2.69
N LEU A 97 0.41 2.08 -2.50
CA LEU A 97 1.03 2.67 -1.32
C LEU A 97 1.56 4.05 -1.71
N SER A 98 1.05 5.11 -1.08
CA SER A 98 1.51 6.47 -1.34
C SER A 98 2.54 6.88 -0.29
N ILE A 99 3.68 7.39 -0.76
CA ILE A 99 4.81 7.84 0.05
C ILE A 99 5.09 9.30 -0.27
N ASP A 100 4.94 10.16 0.72
CA ASP A 100 5.24 11.57 0.59
C ASP A 100 6.73 11.87 0.76
N VAL A 101 7.23 12.78 -0.04
CA VAL A 101 8.58 13.36 0.06
C VAL A 101 8.52 14.87 0.27
N PRO A 102 9.58 15.51 0.82
CA PRO A 102 9.54 16.90 1.23
C PRO A 102 9.18 17.90 0.13
N CYS A 103 9.66 17.70 -1.10
CA CYS A 103 9.39 18.63 -2.20
C CYS A 103 9.44 17.98 -3.59
N PHE A 104 9.10 18.74 -4.62
CA PHE A 104 9.09 18.27 -6.02
C PHE A 104 10.42 17.71 -6.50
N ALA A 105 11.52 18.35 -6.13
CA ALA A 105 12.86 17.88 -6.51
C ALA A 105 13.18 16.51 -5.88
N ASP A 106 12.62 16.23 -4.70
CA ASP A 106 12.80 14.92 -4.05
C ASP A 106 11.96 13.85 -4.75
N VAL A 107 10.81 14.18 -5.35
CA VAL A 107 10.03 13.22 -6.18
C VAL A 107 10.88 12.71 -7.35
N ASP A 108 11.53 13.62 -8.08
CA ASP A 108 12.41 13.27 -9.21
C ASP A 108 13.57 12.39 -8.75
N LYS A 109 14.25 12.83 -7.69
CA LYS A 109 15.42 12.16 -7.16
C LYS A 109 15.11 10.76 -6.63
N GLU A 110 14.05 10.61 -5.84
CA GLU A 110 13.67 9.33 -5.27
C GLU A 110 13.12 8.37 -6.34
N TYR A 111 12.45 8.87 -7.38
CA TYR A 111 12.11 8.06 -8.55
C TYR A 111 13.34 7.50 -9.26
N GLU A 112 14.31 8.36 -9.58
CA GLU A 112 15.56 7.95 -10.24
C GLU A 112 16.32 6.94 -9.39
N LEU A 113 16.41 7.18 -8.07
CA LEU A 113 17.03 6.27 -7.13
C LEU A 113 16.32 4.92 -7.11
N ALA A 114 15.01 4.90 -6.94
CA ALA A 114 14.22 3.67 -6.89
C ALA A 114 14.39 2.84 -8.17
N VAL A 115 14.33 3.47 -9.34
CA VAL A 115 14.53 2.80 -10.63
C VAL A 115 15.96 2.26 -10.74
N SER A 116 16.98 3.03 -10.32
CA SER A 116 18.37 2.59 -10.33
C SER A 116 18.63 1.38 -9.42
N MET A 117 17.86 1.24 -8.36
CA MET A 117 17.89 0.13 -7.40
C MET A 117 16.98 -1.05 -7.81
N GLY A 118 16.36 -0.99 -8.99
CA GLY A 118 15.62 -2.10 -9.58
C GLY A 118 14.10 -2.05 -9.42
N ALA A 119 13.52 -0.94 -8.93
CA ALA A 119 12.09 -0.73 -9.01
C ALA A 119 11.62 -0.67 -10.46
N LYS A 120 10.47 -1.26 -10.76
CA LYS A 120 9.90 -1.20 -12.10
C LYS A 120 9.28 0.18 -12.34
N PRO A 121 9.75 0.96 -13.33
CA PRO A 121 9.15 2.24 -13.66
C PRO A 121 7.72 2.04 -14.21
N VAL A 122 6.77 2.87 -13.73
CA VAL A 122 5.37 2.82 -14.16
C VAL A 122 4.94 4.16 -14.75
N PHE A 123 5.20 5.26 -14.02
CA PHE A 123 4.86 6.62 -14.45
C PHE A 123 5.96 7.57 -14.01
N ALA A 124 6.55 8.29 -14.96
CA ALA A 124 7.64 9.23 -14.69
C ALA A 124 7.14 10.46 -13.92
N PRO A 125 8.03 11.15 -13.16
CA PRO A 125 7.65 12.33 -12.39
C PRO A 125 6.95 13.38 -13.23
N THR A 126 5.72 13.70 -12.87
CA THR A 126 4.84 14.64 -13.58
C THR A 126 4.21 15.60 -12.58
N THR A 127 4.07 16.87 -12.95
CA THR A 127 3.31 17.84 -12.16
C THR A 127 1.88 17.88 -12.66
N GLU A 128 0.97 17.49 -11.79
CA GLU A 128 -0.45 17.37 -12.09
C GLU A 128 -1.17 18.72 -12.02
N PRO A 129 -2.29 18.89 -12.72
CA PRO A 129 -3.04 20.15 -12.74
C PRO A 129 -3.52 20.64 -11.38
N TRP A 130 -3.69 19.72 -10.43
CA TRP A 130 -4.10 20.04 -9.05
C TRP A 130 -2.94 20.42 -8.13
N GLY A 131 -1.70 20.52 -8.67
CA GLY A 131 -0.55 21.06 -7.95
C GLY A 131 0.29 20.03 -7.19
N GLN A 132 0.08 18.76 -7.41
CA GLN A 132 0.91 17.65 -6.93
C GLN A 132 1.99 17.31 -7.96
N ARG A 133 3.20 17.02 -7.52
CA ARG A 133 4.17 16.28 -8.33
C ARG A 133 4.18 14.85 -7.88
N THR A 134 3.98 13.92 -8.82
CA THR A 134 3.83 12.49 -8.52
C THR A 134 4.54 11.64 -9.56
N CYS A 135 4.94 10.45 -9.16
CA CYS A 135 5.44 9.38 -10.02
C CYS A 135 5.03 8.03 -9.44
N TYR A 136 5.11 6.98 -10.25
CA TYR A 136 4.81 5.63 -9.82
C TYR A 136 5.94 4.66 -10.20
N VAL A 137 6.25 3.79 -9.26
CA VAL A 137 7.04 2.58 -9.48
C VAL A 137 6.23 1.37 -9.03
N ALA A 138 6.67 0.17 -9.41
CA ALA A 138 6.08 -1.06 -8.87
C ALA A 138 7.13 -1.87 -8.12
N ASP A 139 6.68 -2.54 -7.06
CA ASP A 139 7.46 -3.48 -6.29
C ASP A 139 7.65 -4.82 -7.03
N PRO A 140 8.43 -5.77 -6.50
CA PRO A 140 8.67 -7.06 -7.16
C PRO A 140 7.42 -7.91 -7.43
N GLU A 141 6.35 -7.72 -6.67
CA GLU A 141 5.05 -8.39 -6.87
C GLU A 141 4.11 -7.59 -7.79
N GLY A 142 4.51 -6.39 -8.20
CA GLY A 142 3.75 -5.53 -9.09
C GLY A 142 2.79 -4.57 -8.40
N ASN A 143 2.87 -4.41 -7.07
CA ASN A 143 2.05 -3.42 -6.37
C ASN A 143 2.54 -2.01 -6.67
N LEU A 144 1.59 -1.08 -6.87
CA LEU A 144 1.89 0.31 -7.17
C LEU A 144 2.39 1.06 -5.93
N ILE A 145 3.43 1.85 -6.12
CA ILE A 145 3.94 2.78 -5.12
C ILE A 145 3.99 4.16 -5.75
N GLU A 146 3.21 5.07 -5.18
CA GLU A 146 3.27 6.49 -5.49
C GLU A 146 4.38 7.16 -4.67
N ILE A 147 5.16 8.00 -5.30
CA ILE A 147 6.07 8.95 -4.64
C ILE A 147 5.61 10.34 -5.02
N SER A 148 5.22 11.15 -4.02
CA SER A 148 4.59 12.43 -4.32
C SER A 148 4.92 13.55 -3.34
N SER A 149 4.64 14.79 -3.79
CA SER A 149 4.69 15.98 -2.95
C SER A 149 3.76 17.06 -3.50
N PHE A 150 3.26 17.90 -2.59
CA PHE A 150 2.56 19.16 -2.93
C PHE A 150 3.44 20.39 -2.76
N VAL A 151 4.69 20.23 -2.38
CA VAL A 151 5.62 21.34 -2.08
C VAL A 151 6.58 21.54 -3.24
N LYS A 152 6.55 22.75 -3.82
CA LYS A 152 7.37 23.11 -5.00
C LYS A 152 8.87 23.32 -4.75
N LYS A 153 9.28 23.52 -3.51
CA LYS A 153 10.67 23.92 -3.20
C LYS A 153 11.65 22.83 -3.56
#